data_90ea1352ebbfd415c11cf3c14b516a4c
#
_entry.id   90ea1352ebbfd415c11cf3c14b516a4c
#
_cell.length_a   1.000
_cell.length_b   1.000
_cell.length_c   1.000
_cell.angle_alpha   90.00
_cell.angle_beta   90.00
_cell.angle_gamma   90.00
#
_symmetry.space_group_name_H-M   'P 1'
#
loop_
_entity.id
_entity.type
_entity.pdbx_description
1 polymer ?
#
loop_
_entity_poly.entity_id
_entity_poly.type
_entity_poly.pdbx_seq_one_letter_code
_entity_poly.pdbx_strand_id
1 'polypeptide(L)'
;LSLARIVTVTATNYSPSVAVGSAQRVLGLRDVFSLWFSLGIGLMVLQTGALLAPGLGLAGALGAILLGTLVGVLLLASAGVIGTDTGLSAMASLKLSLGSHGAALPALLNLMQLVGWGAFEIIVMRDAASLLATRAFGEGSGLTSPALWTLVFGTLATLLAVSGPLAFVRRVLRRWGIWLLLAACAWLTADLFSRADLAALWAKGGDGSLSFAVGFDIAIAMPLSWLPLIADYSRFGKRAGHTFGGAALGFFIGCFWLMSLGVAYTLAFAEGSDANALLLALAGAGMGIPLLLILLDESEKAFADIHSAAVSSGILLPLKVEWLALAIGVICTLIAWFAPLEQYEGFLLLIGSVFAPLFGVVLVDHFVLRRRASAVIPHGLRWGSLLAWAGGVVVYRLLASYLPDVGATLPALVVAGALQLMLGRIGAKAPASA
;
A
#
# COMPACT_ATOMS: atom_id res chain seq x y z
N LEU A 1 -18.19 11.84 26.02
CA LEU A 1 -18.91 10.92 25.10
C LEU A 1 -18.58 9.49 25.53
N SER A 2 -19.62 8.77 26.05
CA SER A 2 -19.45 7.47 26.70
C SER A 2 -18.89 6.41 25.73
N LEU A 3 -18.06 5.51 26.24
CA LEU A 3 -17.51 4.33 25.54
C LEU A 3 -18.58 3.51 24.78
N ALA A 4 -19.81 3.46 25.29
CA ALA A 4 -20.95 2.81 24.67
C ALA A 4 -21.35 3.41 23.31
N ARG A 5 -21.27 4.74 23.13
CA ARG A 5 -21.58 5.40 21.85
C ARG A 5 -20.51 5.16 20.77
N ILE A 6 -19.26 4.89 21.16
CA ILE A 6 -18.17 4.62 20.21
C ILE A 6 -18.26 3.16 19.73
N VAL A 7 -18.66 2.23 20.61
CA VAL A 7 -18.86 0.82 20.26
C VAL A 7 -20.11 0.64 19.37
N THR A 8 -21.17 1.43 19.58
CA THR A 8 -22.38 1.35 18.76
C THR A 8 -22.22 1.93 17.36
N VAL A 9 -21.27 2.83 17.12
CA VAL A 9 -20.99 3.34 15.74
C VAL A 9 -20.16 2.33 14.93
N THR A 10 -19.43 1.44 15.59
CA THR A 10 -18.61 0.41 14.91
C THR A 10 -19.37 -0.86 14.57
N ALA A 11 -20.53 -1.11 15.16
CA ALA A 11 -21.29 -2.36 15.00
C ALA A 11 -22.53 -2.24 14.09
N THR A 12 -22.89 -1.06 13.58
CA THR A 12 -24.12 -0.89 12.81
C THR A 12 -23.88 -0.66 11.32
N ASN A 13 -24.19 -1.68 10.53
CA ASN A 13 -24.50 -1.64 9.09
C ASN A 13 -23.48 -0.94 8.18
N TYR A 14 -22.20 -1.34 8.28
CA TYR A 14 -21.19 -0.98 7.31
C TYR A 14 -21.41 -1.77 6.01
N SER A 15 -21.91 -1.10 4.96
CA SER A 15 -21.94 -1.68 3.63
C SER A 15 -20.82 -1.08 2.76
N PRO A 16 -19.97 -1.92 2.13
CA PRO A 16 -18.95 -1.43 1.21
C PRO A 16 -19.50 -0.63 0.04
N SER A 17 -20.73 -0.93 -0.37
CA SER A 17 -21.39 -0.34 -1.55
C SER A 17 -22.15 0.95 -1.26
N VAL A 18 -22.32 1.32 0.01
CA VAL A 18 -23.10 2.51 0.43
C VAL A 18 -22.14 3.61 0.87
N ALA A 19 -22.43 4.84 0.44
CA ALA A 19 -21.68 6.01 0.85
C ALA A 19 -21.84 6.29 2.35
N VAL A 20 -20.73 6.60 3.04
CA VAL A 20 -20.77 6.96 4.47
C VAL A 20 -21.43 8.33 4.67
N GLY A 21 -22.31 8.43 5.65
CA GLY A 21 -22.96 9.67 6.02
C GLY A 21 -22.01 10.66 6.72
N SER A 22 -22.40 11.93 6.78
CA SER A 22 -21.59 13.00 7.39
C SER A 22 -21.19 12.73 8.84
N ALA A 23 -22.07 12.11 9.62
CA ALA A 23 -21.80 11.74 11.02
C ALA A 23 -20.67 10.71 11.19
N GLN A 24 -20.40 9.90 10.15
CA GLN A 24 -19.33 8.90 10.15
C GLN A 24 -17.99 9.47 9.68
N ARG A 25 -17.96 10.68 9.10
CA ARG A 25 -16.75 11.35 8.62
C ARG A 25 -15.99 11.99 9.78
N VAL A 26 -15.13 11.21 10.42
CA VAL A 26 -14.51 11.57 11.71
C VAL A 26 -13.01 11.82 11.60
N LEU A 27 -12.34 11.41 10.50
CA LEU A 27 -10.89 11.52 10.34
C LEU A 27 -10.50 12.95 9.94
N GLY A 28 -9.70 13.60 10.78
CA GLY A 28 -9.08 14.89 10.50
C GLY A 28 -7.69 14.76 9.90
N LEU A 29 -7.03 15.89 9.62
CA LEU A 29 -5.67 15.93 9.05
C LEU A 29 -4.67 15.07 9.85
N ARG A 30 -4.66 15.18 11.17
CA ARG A 30 -3.73 14.43 12.04
C ARG A 30 -4.01 12.93 12.02
N ASP A 31 -5.28 12.53 11.95
CA ASP A 31 -5.65 11.11 11.90
C ASP A 31 -5.18 10.49 10.57
N VAL A 32 -5.41 11.20 9.45
CA VAL A 32 -4.98 10.78 8.11
C VAL A 32 -3.46 10.77 8.01
N PHE A 33 -2.78 11.81 8.50
CA PHE A 33 -1.32 11.85 8.51
C PHE A 33 -0.73 10.68 9.30
N SER A 34 -1.21 10.43 10.52
CA SER A 34 -0.69 9.35 11.37
C SER A 34 -0.88 7.98 10.73
N LEU A 35 -2.05 7.74 10.10
CA LEU A 35 -2.34 6.51 9.39
C LEU A 35 -1.36 6.31 8.22
N TRP A 36 -1.26 7.30 7.35
CA TRP A 36 -0.44 7.17 6.14
C TRP A 36 1.06 7.24 6.41
N PHE A 37 1.48 7.91 7.49
CA PHE A 37 2.87 7.86 7.96
C PHE A 37 3.23 6.44 8.43
N SER A 38 2.37 5.81 9.24
CA SER A 38 2.56 4.43 9.70
C SER A 38 2.58 3.45 8.52
N LEU A 39 1.60 3.53 7.61
CA LEU A 39 1.55 2.68 6.41
C LEU A 39 2.75 2.90 5.46
N GLY A 40 3.39 4.06 5.51
CA GLY A 40 4.63 4.36 4.77
C GLY A 40 5.91 3.83 5.45
N ILE A 41 5.82 3.33 6.68
CA ILE A 41 6.95 2.73 7.42
C ILE A 41 6.74 1.22 7.45
N GLY A 42 7.77 0.42 7.12
CA GLY A 42 7.67 -1.03 7.25
C GLY A 42 8.84 -1.78 6.65
N LEU A 43 8.87 -3.07 6.96
CA LEU A 43 9.93 -3.97 6.49
C LEU A 43 9.92 -4.11 4.97
N MET A 44 8.72 -4.22 4.36
CA MET A 44 8.59 -4.28 2.90
C MET A 44 9.06 -2.97 2.24
N VAL A 45 8.87 -1.82 2.88
CA VAL A 45 9.35 -0.53 2.40
C VAL A 45 10.89 -0.46 2.46
N LEU A 46 11.50 -0.93 3.55
CA LEU A 46 12.95 -1.09 3.66
C LEU A 46 13.51 -2.02 2.57
N GLN A 47 12.87 -3.17 2.35
CA GLN A 47 13.27 -4.15 1.32
C GLN A 47 13.15 -3.57 -0.10
N THR A 48 12.10 -2.79 -0.37
CA THR A 48 11.97 -2.09 -1.67
C THR A 48 13.14 -1.13 -1.90
N GLY A 49 13.57 -0.40 -0.86
CA GLY A 49 14.78 0.42 -0.94
C GLY A 49 16.03 -0.42 -1.23
N ALA A 50 16.18 -1.57 -0.54
CA ALA A 50 17.31 -2.46 -0.72
C ALA A 50 17.47 -2.97 -2.17
N LEU A 51 16.35 -3.21 -2.88
CA LEU A 51 16.36 -3.63 -4.29
C LEU A 51 17.06 -2.62 -5.22
N LEU A 52 17.05 -1.32 -4.86
CA LEU A 52 17.65 -0.28 -5.67
C LEU A 52 19.17 -0.16 -5.44
N ALA A 53 19.66 -0.68 -4.32
CA ALA A 53 21.01 -0.42 -3.81
C ALA A 53 22.12 -0.88 -4.76
N PRO A 54 22.13 -2.15 -5.25
CA PRO A 54 23.24 -2.63 -6.07
C PRO A 54 23.36 -1.90 -7.40
N GLY A 55 22.22 -1.73 -8.10
CA GLY A 55 22.21 -1.20 -9.46
C GLY A 55 22.45 0.31 -9.54
N LEU A 56 21.91 1.07 -8.59
CA LEU A 56 21.92 2.55 -8.65
C LEU A 56 22.94 3.21 -7.73
N GLY A 57 23.46 2.49 -6.74
CA GLY A 57 24.24 3.09 -5.65
C GLY A 57 23.40 4.05 -4.81
N LEU A 58 24.03 4.70 -3.79
CA LEU A 58 23.27 5.54 -2.85
C LEU A 58 22.63 6.76 -3.53
N ALA A 59 23.40 7.53 -4.29
CA ALA A 59 22.91 8.79 -4.88
C ALA A 59 21.80 8.55 -5.94
N GLY A 60 21.99 7.57 -6.82
CA GLY A 60 21.00 7.20 -7.84
C GLY A 60 19.71 6.66 -7.22
N ALA A 61 19.83 5.78 -6.24
CA ALA A 61 18.71 5.20 -5.52
C ALA A 61 17.89 6.27 -4.77
N LEU A 62 18.54 7.18 -4.03
CA LEU A 62 17.86 8.29 -3.35
C LEU A 62 17.12 9.21 -4.33
N GLY A 63 17.70 9.47 -5.50
CA GLY A 63 17.04 10.25 -6.57
C GLY A 63 15.78 9.54 -7.08
N ALA A 64 15.87 8.25 -7.37
CA ALA A 64 14.73 7.43 -7.82
C ALA A 64 13.64 7.34 -6.75
N ILE A 65 14.01 7.12 -5.49
CA ILE A 65 13.10 7.09 -4.34
C ILE A 65 12.40 8.45 -4.17
N LEU A 66 13.14 9.55 -4.18
CA LEU A 66 12.59 10.89 -4.02
C LEU A 66 11.52 11.18 -5.06
N LEU A 67 11.85 10.99 -6.33
CA LEU A 67 10.95 11.30 -7.43
C LEU A 67 9.79 10.32 -7.51
N GLY A 68 10.07 9.00 -7.39
CA GLY A 68 9.05 7.96 -7.44
C GLY A 68 8.04 8.08 -6.30
N THR A 69 8.53 8.26 -5.08
CA THR A 69 7.66 8.45 -3.92
C THR A 69 6.86 9.75 -4.01
N LEU A 70 7.49 10.88 -4.40
CA LEU A 70 6.79 12.15 -4.54
C LEU A 70 5.64 12.07 -5.54
N VAL A 71 5.88 11.56 -6.73
CA VAL A 71 4.84 11.42 -7.76
C VAL A 71 3.78 10.43 -7.29
N GLY A 72 4.19 9.31 -6.75
CA GLY A 72 3.27 8.27 -6.29
C GLY A 72 2.33 8.72 -5.17
N VAL A 73 2.84 9.51 -4.18
CA VAL A 73 1.98 10.01 -3.09
C VAL A 73 1.01 11.09 -3.55
N LEU A 74 1.35 11.87 -4.57
CA LEU A 74 0.42 12.83 -5.15
C LEU A 74 -0.74 12.11 -5.85
N LEU A 75 -0.47 11.01 -6.54
CA LEU A 75 -1.50 10.15 -7.14
C LEU A 75 -2.34 9.47 -6.05
N LEU A 76 -1.69 8.90 -5.04
CA LEU A 76 -2.34 8.27 -3.89
C LEU A 76 -3.28 9.24 -3.17
N ALA A 77 -2.80 10.42 -2.80
CA ALA A 77 -3.59 11.44 -2.12
C ALA A 77 -4.77 11.92 -2.98
N SER A 78 -4.56 12.05 -4.31
CA SER A 78 -5.63 12.38 -5.25
C SER A 78 -6.72 11.30 -5.29
N ALA A 79 -6.33 10.02 -5.33
CA ALA A 79 -7.29 8.92 -5.22
C ALA A 79 -8.03 8.94 -3.87
N GLY A 80 -7.34 9.31 -2.79
CA GLY A 80 -7.96 9.50 -1.48
C GLY A 80 -9.03 10.59 -1.44
N VAL A 81 -8.85 11.67 -2.20
CA VAL A 81 -9.88 12.73 -2.33
C VAL A 81 -11.17 12.15 -2.90
N ILE A 82 -11.10 11.22 -3.86
CA ILE A 82 -12.29 10.57 -4.42
C ILE A 82 -13.11 9.89 -3.33
N GLY A 83 -12.46 9.15 -2.42
CA GLY A 83 -13.13 8.52 -1.28
C GLY A 83 -13.82 9.54 -0.35
N THR A 84 -13.14 10.66 -0.05
CA THR A 84 -13.71 11.72 0.79
C THR A 84 -14.87 12.45 0.09
N ASP A 85 -14.75 12.76 -1.19
CA ASP A 85 -15.81 13.44 -1.95
C ASP A 85 -17.07 12.58 -2.07
N THR A 86 -16.88 11.27 -2.38
CA THR A 86 -18.00 10.37 -2.67
C THR A 86 -18.56 9.67 -1.43
N GLY A 87 -17.75 9.48 -0.39
CA GLY A 87 -18.08 8.63 0.75
C GLY A 87 -18.08 7.13 0.43
N LEU A 88 -17.72 6.74 -0.79
CA LEU A 88 -17.69 5.34 -1.25
C LEU A 88 -16.36 4.67 -0.90
N SER A 89 -16.37 3.34 -0.78
CA SER A 89 -15.15 2.54 -0.72
C SER A 89 -14.39 2.59 -2.05
N ALA A 90 -13.13 2.15 -2.04
CA ALA A 90 -12.26 2.25 -3.21
C ALA A 90 -12.90 1.57 -4.43
N MET A 91 -13.23 0.29 -4.33
CA MET A 91 -13.83 -0.45 -5.44
C MET A 91 -15.27 0.00 -5.77
N ALA A 92 -16.04 0.47 -4.78
CA ALA A 92 -17.37 1.04 -5.05
C ALA A 92 -17.29 2.35 -5.84
N SER A 93 -16.27 3.19 -5.59
CA SER A 93 -16.05 4.43 -6.32
C SER A 93 -15.72 4.21 -7.80
N LEU A 94 -15.09 3.08 -8.14
CA LEU A 94 -14.78 2.71 -9.53
C LEU A 94 -16.04 2.52 -10.39
N LYS A 95 -17.20 2.21 -9.77
CA LYS A 95 -18.48 2.13 -10.50
C LYS A 95 -18.85 3.47 -11.18
N LEU A 96 -18.40 4.58 -10.65
CA LEU A 96 -18.60 5.89 -11.27
C LEU A 96 -17.89 6.00 -12.61
N SER A 97 -16.67 5.47 -12.70
CA SER A 97 -15.84 5.54 -13.90
C SER A 97 -16.04 4.37 -14.86
N LEU A 98 -16.29 3.15 -14.36
CA LEU A 98 -16.34 1.93 -15.17
C LEU A 98 -17.76 1.40 -15.39
N GLY A 99 -18.76 1.95 -14.69
CA GLY A 99 -20.14 1.44 -14.68
C GLY A 99 -20.38 0.40 -13.59
N SER A 100 -21.66 0.11 -13.33
CA SER A 100 -22.09 -0.77 -12.23
C SER A 100 -21.48 -2.17 -12.27
N HIS A 101 -21.27 -2.73 -13.47
CA HIS A 101 -20.65 -4.04 -13.68
C HIS A 101 -19.15 -3.95 -13.97
N GLY A 102 -18.65 -2.80 -14.47
CA GLY A 102 -17.24 -2.64 -14.85
C GLY A 102 -16.27 -2.66 -13.68
N ALA A 103 -16.73 -2.38 -12.45
CA ALA A 103 -15.90 -2.44 -11.25
C ALA A 103 -15.65 -3.88 -10.73
N ALA A 104 -16.32 -4.90 -11.26
CA ALA A 104 -16.15 -6.28 -10.80
C ALA A 104 -14.74 -6.83 -11.07
N LEU A 105 -14.19 -6.58 -12.28
CA LEU A 105 -12.86 -7.04 -12.63
C LEU A 105 -11.77 -6.36 -11.79
N PRO A 106 -11.73 -5.02 -11.64
CA PRO A 106 -10.81 -4.38 -10.70
C PRO A 106 -10.96 -4.87 -9.26
N ALA A 107 -12.18 -5.12 -8.78
CA ALA A 107 -12.41 -5.63 -7.42
C ALA A 107 -11.81 -7.04 -7.23
N LEU A 108 -11.92 -7.92 -8.23
CA LEU A 108 -11.28 -9.24 -8.20
C LEU A 108 -9.75 -9.12 -8.20
N LEU A 109 -9.19 -8.27 -9.08
CA LEU A 109 -7.74 -8.05 -9.15
C LEU A 109 -7.21 -7.42 -7.85
N ASN A 110 -7.99 -6.50 -7.24
CA ASN A 110 -7.66 -5.92 -5.95
C ASN A 110 -7.72 -6.95 -4.81
N LEU A 111 -8.72 -7.83 -4.82
CA LEU A 111 -8.76 -8.94 -3.87
C LEU A 111 -7.49 -9.80 -3.96
N MET A 112 -7.09 -10.18 -5.18
CA MET A 112 -5.89 -11.01 -5.40
C MET A 112 -4.61 -10.31 -4.90
N GLN A 113 -4.44 -9.02 -5.22
CA GLN A 113 -3.26 -8.28 -4.76
C GLN A 113 -3.23 -8.13 -3.24
N LEU A 114 -4.36 -7.83 -2.61
CA LEU A 114 -4.42 -7.62 -1.16
C LEU A 114 -4.22 -8.93 -0.38
N VAL A 115 -4.69 -10.06 -0.92
CA VAL A 115 -4.35 -11.38 -0.39
C VAL A 115 -2.84 -11.67 -0.51
N GLY A 116 -2.22 -11.31 -1.65
CA GLY A 116 -0.78 -11.41 -1.84
C GLY A 116 -0.01 -10.55 -0.83
N TRP A 117 -0.37 -9.26 -0.72
CA TRP A 117 0.25 -8.36 0.25
C TRP A 117 0.09 -8.85 1.69
N GLY A 118 -1.13 -9.19 2.12
CA GLY A 118 -1.38 -9.72 3.46
C GLY A 118 -0.57 -10.98 3.77
N ALA A 119 -0.34 -11.84 2.77
CA ALA A 119 0.54 -13.00 2.94
C ALA A 119 2.02 -12.60 3.06
N PHE A 120 2.52 -11.68 2.20
CA PHE A 120 3.90 -11.18 2.27
C PHE A 120 4.19 -10.48 3.60
N GLU A 121 3.27 -9.67 4.12
CA GLU A 121 3.42 -9.03 5.43
C GLU A 121 3.54 -10.07 6.56
N ILE A 122 2.75 -11.15 6.52
CA ILE A 122 2.86 -12.24 7.50
C ILE A 122 4.20 -12.97 7.36
N ILE A 123 4.68 -13.22 6.13
CA ILE A 123 5.98 -13.86 5.86
C ILE A 123 7.13 -13.03 6.46
N VAL A 124 7.16 -11.73 6.16
CA VAL A 124 8.21 -10.83 6.62
C VAL A 124 8.21 -10.73 8.15
N MET A 125 7.03 -10.63 8.78
CA MET A 125 6.91 -10.64 10.24
C MET A 125 7.41 -11.96 10.84
N ARG A 126 7.04 -13.10 10.23
CA ARG A 126 7.51 -14.43 10.62
C ARG A 126 9.04 -14.53 10.60
N ASP A 127 9.64 -14.12 9.47
CA ASP A 127 11.08 -14.28 9.25
C ASP A 127 11.88 -13.35 10.18
N ALA A 128 11.44 -12.10 10.34
CA ALA A 128 12.04 -11.17 11.29
C ALA A 128 11.94 -11.64 12.75
N ALA A 129 10.77 -12.15 13.16
CA ALA A 129 10.57 -12.64 14.52
C ALA A 129 11.37 -13.91 14.79
N SER A 130 11.41 -14.85 13.84
CA SER A 130 12.24 -16.06 13.93
C SER A 130 13.72 -15.71 14.09
N LEU A 131 14.21 -14.75 13.29
CA LEU A 131 15.60 -14.27 13.37
C LEU A 131 15.90 -13.63 14.74
N LEU A 132 15.04 -12.76 15.23
CA LEU A 132 15.20 -12.12 16.55
C LEU A 132 15.16 -13.17 17.68
N ALA A 133 14.26 -14.16 17.58
CA ALA A 133 14.17 -15.24 18.54
C ALA A 133 15.42 -16.11 18.54
N THR A 134 15.98 -16.42 17.36
CA THR A 134 17.24 -17.19 17.23
C THR A 134 18.41 -16.45 17.89
N ARG A 135 18.50 -15.13 17.71
CA ARG A 135 19.53 -14.33 18.38
C ARG A 135 19.37 -14.24 19.89
N ALA A 136 18.15 -14.18 20.38
CA ALA A 136 17.87 -14.01 21.81
C ALA A 136 17.93 -15.34 22.60
N PHE A 137 17.48 -16.45 22.00
CA PHE A 137 17.26 -17.73 22.68
C PHE A 137 18.08 -18.91 22.12
N GLY A 138 18.79 -18.71 21.00
CA GLY A 138 19.53 -19.75 20.30
C GLY A 138 18.64 -20.64 19.42
N GLU A 139 19.28 -21.38 18.49
CA GLU A 139 18.62 -22.19 17.45
C GLU A 139 17.75 -23.36 17.98
N GLY A 140 18.00 -23.83 19.20
CA GLY A 140 17.24 -24.94 19.82
C GLY A 140 15.93 -24.54 20.48
N SER A 141 15.57 -23.26 20.48
CA SER A 141 14.34 -22.79 21.11
C SER A 141 13.12 -23.03 20.24
N GLY A 142 11.99 -23.48 20.81
CA GLY A 142 10.70 -23.53 20.09
C GLY A 142 10.21 -22.17 19.58
N LEU A 143 10.72 -21.06 20.14
CA LEU A 143 10.42 -19.70 19.70
C LEU A 143 11.09 -19.33 18.36
N THR A 144 12.03 -20.12 17.86
CA THR A 144 12.67 -19.89 16.56
C THR A 144 11.84 -20.46 15.40
N SER A 145 10.74 -21.16 15.68
CA SER A 145 9.91 -21.81 14.68
C SER A 145 9.17 -20.80 13.79
N PRO A 146 9.40 -20.78 12.47
CA PRO A 146 8.62 -19.94 11.54
C PRO A 146 7.11 -20.25 11.60
N ALA A 147 6.74 -21.52 11.80
CA ALA A 147 5.35 -21.95 11.90
C ALA A 147 4.63 -21.27 13.09
N LEU A 148 5.29 -21.16 14.24
CA LEU A 148 4.75 -20.43 15.40
C LEU A 148 4.42 -18.99 15.04
N TRP A 149 5.38 -18.29 14.44
CA TRP A 149 5.22 -16.86 14.12
C TRP A 149 4.23 -16.62 12.98
N THR A 150 4.11 -17.53 12.01
CA THR A 150 3.04 -17.49 11.00
C THR A 150 1.66 -17.52 11.66
N LEU A 151 1.44 -18.42 12.63
CA LEU A 151 0.17 -18.49 13.34
C LEU A 151 -0.08 -17.25 14.21
N VAL A 152 0.93 -16.77 14.92
CA VAL A 152 0.82 -15.59 15.80
C VAL A 152 0.44 -14.36 14.97
N PHE A 153 1.19 -14.03 13.93
CA PHE A 153 0.94 -12.83 13.13
C PHE A 153 -0.29 -12.96 12.24
N GLY A 154 -0.53 -14.14 11.65
CA GLY A 154 -1.74 -14.40 10.88
C GLY A 154 -3.01 -14.26 11.73
N THR A 155 -3.00 -14.78 12.95
CA THR A 155 -4.12 -14.61 13.89
C THR A 155 -4.29 -13.16 14.30
N LEU A 156 -3.20 -12.47 14.67
CA LEU A 156 -3.23 -11.05 15.08
C LEU A 156 -3.80 -10.17 13.97
N ALA A 157 -3.27 -10.26 12.75
CA ALA A 157 -3.73 -9.48 11.60
C ALA A 157 -5.22 -9.76 11.28
N THR A 158 -5.63 -11.03 11.33
CA THR A 158 -7.03 -11.43 11.11
C THR A 158 -7.97 -10.83 12.17
N LEU A 159 -7.62 -10.91 13.46
CA LEU A 159 -8.42 -10.34 14.53
C LEU A 159 -8.53 -8.82 14.42
N LEU A 160 -7.45 -8.15 14.07
CA LEU A 160 -7.46 -6.71 13.80
C LEU A 160 -8.39 -6.39 12.62
N ALA A 161 -8.31 -7.14 11.52
CA ALA A 161 -9.13 -6.92 10.31
C ALA A 161 -10.64 -7.10 10.59
N VAL A 162 -11.00 -8.08 11.38
CA VAL A 162 -12.39 -8.30 11.82
C VAL A 162 -12.90 -7.15 12.71
N SER A 163 -12.03 -6.53 13.52
CA SER A 163 -12.40 -5.42 14.42
C SER A 163 -12.69 -4.09 13.70
N GLY A 164 -12.22 -3.92 12.47
CA GLY A 164 -12.44 -2.76 11.60
C GLY A 164 -11.50 -1.57 11.85
N PRO A 165 -11.37 -0.66 10.85
CA PRO A 165 -10.30 0.33 10.78
C PRO A 165 -10.39 1.48 11.80
N LEU A 166 -11.59 1.95 12.12
CA LEU A 166 -11.74 3.14 12.97
C LEU A 166 -11.30 2.92 14.43
N ALA A 167 -11.49 1.73 14.94
CA ALA A 167 -11.11 1.40 16.32
C ALA A 167 -9.58 1.42 16.47
N PHE A 168 -8.87 0.85 15.52
CA PHE A 168 -7.42 0.75 15.51
C PHE A 168 -6.75 2.13 15.36
N VAL A 169 -7.07 2.87 14.28
CA VAL A 169 -6.46 4.19 13.98
C VAL A 169 -6.61 5.16 15.16
N ARG A 170 -7.77 5.21 15.81
CA ARG A 170 -8.03 6.21 16.85
C ARG A 170 -7.53 5.82 18.24
N ARG A 171 -7.48 4.53 18.58
CA ARG A 171 -7.11 4.07 19.92
C ARG A 171 -5.63 3.76 20.08
N VAL A 172 -5.05 3.09 19.10
CA VAL A 172 -3.69 2.53 19.19
C VAL A 172 -2.70 3.44 18.47
N LEU A 173 -2.85 3.57 17.17
CA LEU A 173 -1.88 4.25 16.31
C LEU A 173 -1.64 5.70 16.72
N ARG A 174 -2.71 6.49 16.86
CA ARG A 174 -2.60 7.92 17.21
C ARG A 174 -2.02 8.19 18.59
N ARG A 175 -2.20 7.26 19.53
CA ARG A 175 -1.78 7.48 20.93
C ARG A 175 -0.34 7.11 21.20
N TRP A 176 0.12 6.00 20.68
CA TRP A 176 1.42 5.41 21.02
C TRP A 176 2.22 4.98 19.78
N GLY A 177 1.58 4.37 18.77
CA GLY A 177 2.22 3.72 17.64
C GLY A 177 3.15 4.67 16.90
N ILE A 178 2.70 5.86 16.51
CA ILE A 178 3.49 6.83 15.75
C ILE A 178 4.78 7.27 16.48
N TRP A 179 4.74 7.38 17.81
CA TRP A 179 5.93 7.76 18.59
C TRP A 179 6.96 6.64 18.67
N LEU A 180 6.49 5.39 18.79
CA LEU A 180 7.35 4.22 18.78
C LEU A 180 8.03 4.05 17.42
N LEU A 181 7.28 4.24 16.32
CA LEU A 181 7.83 4.22 14.98
C LEU A 181 8.86 5.31 14.73
N LEU A 182 8.56 6.55 15.12
CA LEU A 182 9.50 7.65 15.03
C LEU A 182 10.78 7.33 15.81
N ALA A 183 10.67 6.77 17.01
CA ALA A 183 11.82 6.36 17.81
C ALA A 183 12.62 5.24 17.12
N ALA A 184 11.97 4.24 16.53
CA ALA A 184 12.64 3.17 15.80
C ALA A 184 13.38 3.69 14.56
N CYS A 185 12.72 4.53 13.75
CA CYS A 185 13.34 5.15 12.56
C CYS A 185 14.51 6.05 12.93
N ALA A 186 14.35 6.88 13.98
CA ALA A 186 15.44 7.74 14.47
C ALA A 186 16.61 6.91 14.99
N TRP A 187 16.34 5.81 15.70
CA TRP A 187 17.39 4.91 16.17
C TRP A 187 18.15 4.27 15.03
N LEU A 188 17.45 3.67 14.03
CA LEU A 188 18.12 3.11 12.86
C LEU A 188 18.94 4.17 12.11
N THR A 189 18.42 5.39 12.00
CA THR A 189 19.14 6.50 11.39
C THR A 189 20.42 6.83 12.18
N ALA A 190 20.33 6.95 13.51
CA ALA A 190 21.49 7.24 14.37
C ALA A 190 22.52 6.10 14.33
N ASP A 191 22.07 4.83 14.31
CA ASP A 191 22.93 3.66 14.18
C ASP A 191 23.70 3.69 12.85
N LEU A 192 22.99 3.96 11.73
CA LEU A 192 23.63 4.12 10.42
C LEU A 192 24.70 5.20 10.42
N PHE A 193 24.38 6.41 10.89
CA PHE A 193 25.32 7.53 10.94
C PHE A 193 26.51 7.29 11.87
N SER A 194 26.36 6.47 12.90
CA SER A 194 27.43 6.15 13.84
C SER A 194 28.41 5.09 13.33
N ARG A 195 27.95 4.20 12.41
CA ARG A 195 28.73 3.03 11.96
C ARG A 195 29.15 3.06 10.51
N ALA A 196 28.43 3.80 9.64
CA ALA A 196 28.72 3.85 8.22
C ALA A 196 29.49 5.10 7.83
N ASP A 197 30.46 4.94 6.90
CA ASP A 197 31.08 6.06 6.21
C ASP A 197 30.17 6.51 5.05
N LEU A 198 29.31 7.48 5.33
CA LEU A 198 28.33 7.98 4.37
C LEU A 198 29.00 8.67 3.17
N ALA A 199 30.16 9.28 3.35
CA ALA A 199 30.89 9.91 2.25
C ALA A 199 31.41 8.85 1.26
N ALA A 200 31.95 7.75 1.78
CA ALA A 200 32.34 6.60 0.98
C ALA A 200 31.16 5.94 0.27
N LEU A 201 30.03 5.77 0.98
CA LEU A 201 28.80 5.22 0.38
C LEU A 201 28.24 6.13 -0.74
N TRP A 202 28.30 7.45 -0.54
CA TRP A 202 27.85 8.41 -1.54
C TRP A 202 28.72 8.41 -2.80
N ALA A 203 30.02 8.23 -2.63
CA ALA A 203 30.98 8.15 -3.74
C ALA A 203 30.93 6.82 -4.49
N LYS A 204 30.41 5.77 -3.84
CA LYS A 204 30.28 4.43 -4.45
C LYS A 204 29.09 4.43 -5.41
N GLY A 205 29.40 4.36 -6.72
CA GLY A 205 28.39 4.19 -7.76
C GLY A 205 27.68 2.84 -7.68
N GLY A 206 26.56 2.70 -8.38
CA GLY A 206 25.92 1.42 -8.61
C GLY A 206 26.70 0.59 -9.66
N ASP A 207 26.41 -0.69 -9.72
CA ASP A 207 26.99 -1.62 -10.71
C ASP A 207 26.34 -1.52 -12.10
N GLY A 208 25.31 -0.68 -12.25
CA GLY A 208 24.59 -0.46 -13.49
C GLY A 208 23.60 -1.59 -13.86
N SER A 209 23.36 -2.55 -12.98
CA SER A 209 22.40 -3.64 -13.21
C SER A 209 20.95 -3.16 -13.25
N LEU A 210 20.67 -1.96 -12.74
CA LEU A 210 19.35 -1.34 -12.71
C LEU A 210 19.40 0.07 -13.33
N SER A 211 18.53 0.35 -14.31
CA SER A 211 18.41 1.71 -14.83
C SER A 211 17.65 2.63 -13.85
N PHE A 212 17.90 3.94 -13.91
CA PHE A 212 17.21 4.91 -13.06
C PHE A 212 15.68 4.86 -13.24
N ALA A 213 15.21 4.63 -14.46
CA ALA A 213 13.77 4.57 -14.76
C ALA A 213 13.11 3.33 -14.14
N VAL A 214 13.78 2.18 -14.14
CA VAL A 214 13.30 0.98 -13.45
C VAL A 214 13.32 1.18 -11.93
N GLY A 215 14.37 1.79 -11.39
CA GLY A 215 14.41 2.17 -9.98
C GLY A 215 13.29 3.15 -9.59
N PHE A 216 12.96 4.10 -10.45
CA PHE A 216 11.82 4.97 -10.29
C PHE A 216 10.50 4.17 -10.30
N ASP A 217 10.33 3.21 -11.23
CA ASP A 217 9.14 2.36 -11.31
C ASP A 217 8.98 1.48 -10.04
N ILE A 218 10.06 0.96 -9.49
CA ILE A 218 10.04 0.23 -8.21
C ILE A 218 9.64 1.18 -7.07
N ALA A 219 10.21 2.37 -7.01
CA ALA A 219 9.93 3.34 -5.95
C ALA A 219 8.48 3.86 -5.98
N ILE A 220 7.96 4.21 -7.17
CA ILE A 220 6.58 4.69 -7.32
C ILE A 220 5.56 3.59 -7.07
N ALA A 221 5.89 2.32 -7.30
CA ALA A 221 4.99 1.20 -7.10
C ALA A 221 4.54 1.07 -5.63
N MET A 222 5.38 1.46 -4.67
CA MET A 222 5.00 1.43 -3.25
C MET A 222 3.75 2.29 -2.94
N PRO A 223 3.71 3.62 -3.17
CA PRO A 223 2.48 4.37 -2.99
C PRO A 223 1.36 3.96 -3.96
N LEU A 224 1.66 3.48 -5.16
CA LEU A 224 0.64 3.05 -6.11
C LEU A 224 -0.08 1.77 -5.69
N SER A 225 0.57 0.86 -4.97
CA SER A 225 -0.06 -0.36 -4.45
C SER A 225 -1.22 -0.06 -3.49
N TRP A 226 -1.22 1.12 -2.87
CA TRP A 226 -2.25 1.60 -1.96
C TRP A 226 -3.41 2.35 -2.64
N LEU A 227 -3.30 2.67 -3.93
CA LEU A 227 -4.38 3.33 -4.69
C LEU A 227 -5.72 2.58 -4.61
N PRO A 228 -5.75 1.25 -4.78
CA PRO A 228 -7.00 0.49 -4.81
C PRO A 228 -7.69 0.35 -3.45
N LEU A 229 -7.08 0.85 -2.37
CA LEU A 229 -7.65 0.75 -1.03
C LEU A 229 -7.73 2.07 -0.25
N ILE A 230 -7.07 3.15 -0.71
CA ILE A 230 -7.07 4.42 0.04
C ILE A 230 -8.47 4.92 0.35
N ALA A 231 -9.44 4.76 -0.56
CA ALA A 231 -10.80 5.25 -0.36
C ALA A 231 -11.56 4.44 0.71
N ASP A 232 -11.13 3.24 1.08
CA ASP A 232 -11.71 2.47 2.18
C ASP A 232 -11.52 3.17 3.53
N TYR A 233 -10.47 3.97 3.65
CA TYR A 233 -10.16 4.81 4.80
C TYR A 233 -10.58 6.26 4.61
N SER A 234 -10.25 6.84 3.46
CA SER A 234 -10.44 8.27 3.21
C SER A 234 -11.92 8.69 3.10
N ARG A 235 -12.84 7.74 2.83
CA ARG A 235 -14.27 8.00 2.89
C ARG A 235 -14.76 8.47 4.27
N PHE A 236 -14.02 8.16 5.33
CA PHE A 236 -14.25 8.67 6.68
C PHE A 236 -13.59 10.03 6.95
N GLY A 237 -12.93 10.61 5.94
CA GLY A 237 -12.30 11.92 6.00
C GLY A 237 -13.30 13.06 6.09
N LYS A 238 -13.02 14.05 6.97
CA LYS A 238 -13.88 15.22 7.16
C LYS A 238 -13.85 16.18 5.97
N ARG A 239 -12.71 16.33 5.31
CA ARG A 239 -12.47 17.29 4.21
C ARG A 239 -11.44 16.73 3.23
N ALA A 240 -11.66 16.98 1.94
CA ALA A 240 -10.75 16.57 0.88
C ALA A 240 -9.30 17.07 1.09
N GLY A 241 -9.12 18.33 1.51
CA GLY A 241 -7.80 18.89 1.80
C GLY A 241 -7.09 18.22 2.98
N HIS A 242 -7.82 17.75 4.00
CA HIS A 242 -7.23 17.00 5.11
C HIS A 242 -6.77 15.61 4.65
N THR A 243 -7.55 14.98 3.78
CA THR A 243 -7.20 13.68 3.19
C THR A 243 -5.98 13.82 2.29
N PHE A 244 -5.99 14.79 1.37
CA PHE A 244 -4.87 15.01 0.45
C PHE A 244 -3.57 15.32 1.21
N GLY A 245 -3.58 16.36 2.06
CA GLY A 245 -2.38 16.76 2.79
C GLY A 245 -1.88 15.71 3.78
N GLY A 246 -2.80 15.06 4.49
CA GLY A 246 -2.44 14.01 5.45
C GLY A 246 -1.86 12.77 4.78
N ALA A 247 -2.48 12.30 3.69
CA ALA A 247 -1.99 11.13 2.97
C ALA A 247 -0.67 11.42 2.25
N ALA A 248 -0.58 12.55 1.52
CA ALA A 248 0.64 12.90 0.79
C ALA A 248 1.83 13.07 1.72
N LEU A 249 1.71 13.90 2.77
CA LEU A 249 2.82 14.16 3.69
C LEU A 249 3.16 12.93 4.55
N GLY A 250 2.13 12.25 5.08
CA GLY A 250 2.35 11.08 5.94
C GLY A 250 3.09 9.98 5.21
N PHE A 251 2.56 9.52 4.09
CA PHE A 251 3.17 8.42 3.34
C PHE A 251 4.52 8.81 2.73
N PHE A 252 4.66 10.06 2.21
CA PHE A 252 5.94 10.53 1.68
C PHE A 252 7.05 10.44 2.70
N ILE A 253 6.84 11.01 3.89
CA ILE A 253 7.88 11.06 4.93
C ILE A 253 8.24 9.64 5.36
N GLY A 254 7.24 8.78 5.65
CA GLY A 254 7.49 7.40 6.07
C GLY A 254 8.21 6.60 5.00
N CYS A 255 7.66 6.57 3.78
CA CYS A 255 8.16 5.76 2.67
C CYS A 255 9.56 6.21 2.21
N PHE A 256 9.76 7.53 1.99
CA PHE A 256 11.07 8.06 1.60
C PHE A 256 12.14 7.75 2.65
N TRP A 257 11.82 7.94 3.93
CA TRP A 257 12.74 7.68 5.02
C TRP A 257 13.16 6.21 5.06
N LEU A 258 12.18 5.30 5.06
CA LEU A 258 12.47 3.87 5.20
C LEU A 258 13.14 3.28 3.97
N MET A 259 12.70 3.64 2.75
CA MET A 259 13.39 3.19 1.53
C MET A 259 14.85 3.67 1.53
N SER A 260 15.10 4.93 1.95
CA SER A 260 16.46 5.48 2.03
C SER A 260 17.32 4.73 3.05
N LEU A 261 16.75 4.35 4.21
CA LEU A 261 17.43 3.49 5.17
C LEU A 261 17.71 2.10 4.59
N GLY A 262 16.75 1.52 3.86
CA GLY A 262 16.92 0.23 3.18
C GLY A 262 18.12 0.22 2.23
N VAL A 263 18.22 1.23 1.36
CA VAL A 263 19.40 1.42 0.49
C VAL A 263 20.68 1.50 1.30
N ALA A 264 20.71 2.40 2.30
CA ALA A 264 21.93 2.68 3.03
C ALA A 264 22.40 1.49 3.88
N TYR A 265 21.48 0.77 4.54
CA TYR A 265 21.82 -0.45 5.29
C TYR A 265 22.32 -1.57 4.38
N THR A 266 21.71 -1.74 3.20
CA THR A 266 22.18 -2.73 2.23
C THR A 266 23.59 -2.42 1.75
N LEU A 267 23.87 -1.18 1.37
CA LEU A 267 25.20 -0.79 0.90
C LEU A 267 26.27 -0.80 1.99
N ALA A 268 25.89 -0.54 3.25
CA ALA A 268 26.83 -0.41 4.36
C ALA A 268 27.11 -1.75 5.07
N PHE A 269 26.10 -2.60 5.24
CA PHE A 269 26.16 -3.69 6.22
C PHE A 269 25.65 -5.05 5.70
N ALA A 270 24.92 -5.11 4.58
CA ALA A 270 24.41 -6.37 4.09
C ALA A 270 25.48 -7.12 3.27
N GLU A 271 25.61 -8.42 3.55
CA GLU A 271 26.48 -9.33 2.78
C GLU A 271 25.69 -9.96 1.62
N GLY A 272 24.99 -9.12 0.85
CA GLY A 272 24.12 -9.52 -0.25
C GLY A 272 22.97 -8.53 -0.44
N SER A 273 22.18 -8.73 -1.48
CA SER A 273 21.02 -7.89 -1.81
C SER A 273 19.67 -8.57 -1.52
N ASP A 274 19.68 -9.76 -0.92
CA ASP A 274 18.47 -10.48 -0.58
C ASP A 274 17.80 -9.93 0.71
N ALA A 275 16.53 -10.26 0.87
CA ALA A 275 15.72 -9.80 2.02
C ALA A 275 16.30 -10.28 3.36
N ASN A 276 16.90 -11.45 3.42
CA ASN A 276 17.49 -12.00 4.64
C ASN A 276 18.76 -11.24 5.04
N ALA A 277 19.63 -10.87 4.08
CA ALA A 277 20.82 -10.08 4.35
C ALA A 277 20.46 -8.72 4.97
N LEU A 278 19.42 -8.05 4.45
CA LEU A 278 18.91 -6.81 5.04
C LEU A 278 18.37 -7.02 6.46
N LEU A 279 17.56 -8.06 6.69
CA LEU A 279 17.03 -8.37 8.03
C LEU A 279 18.15 -8.66 9.04
N LEU A 280 19.21 -9.38 8.63
CA LEU A 280 20.40 -9.63 9.44
C LEU A 280 21.13 -8.33 9.81
N ALA A 281 21.28 -7.41 8.85
CA ALA A 281 21.90 -6.11 9.08
C ALA A 281 21.08 -5.26 10.06
N LEU A 282 19.75 -5.21 9.91
CA LEU A 282 18.83 -4.50 10.80
C LEU A 282 18.78 -5.10 12.20
N ALA A 283 18.79 -6.44 12.30
CA ALA A 283 18.82 -7.12 13.58
C ALA A 283 20.15 -6.89 14.33
N GLY A 284 21.22 -6.52 13.65
CA GLY A 284 22.49 -6.06 14.25
C GLY A 284 22.37 -4.66 14.88
N ALA A 285 21.48 -3.82 14.42
CA ALA A 285 21.29 -2.47 14.92
C ALA A 285 20.61 -2.47 16.30
N GLY A 286 21.25 -1.87 17.31
CA GLY A 286 20.66 -1.71 18.64
C GLY A 286 20.08 -2.99 19.24
N MET A 287 20.76 -4.11 19.09
CA MET A 287 20.31 -5.45 19.55
C MET A 287 18.94 -5.88 18.98
N GLY A 288 18.58 -5.35 17.80
CA GLY A 288 17.32 -5.69 17.13
C GLY A 288 16.07 -4.98 17.66
N ILE A 289 16.19 -4.08 18.63
CA ILE A 289 15.02 -3.38 19.20
C ILE A 289 14.30 -2.53 18.16
N PRO A 290 14.97 -1.74 17.28
CA PRO A 290 14.28 -1.00 16.24
C PRO A 290 13.52 -1.91 15.27
N LEU A 291 14.12 -3.05 14.90
CA LEU A 291 13.47 -4.05 14.04
C LEU A 291 12.23 -4.62 14.72
N LEU A 292 12.28 -4.93 16.02
CA LEU A 292 11.12 -5.40 16.78
C LEU A 292 9.98 -4.37 16.78
N LEU A 293 10.28 -3.07 16.93
CA LEU A 293 9.27 -2.01 16.91
C LEU A 293 8.59 -1.88 15.54
N ILE A 294 9.38 -1.97 14.45
CA ILE A 294 8.84 -1.94 13.09
C ILE A 294 8.01 -3.20 12.83
N LEU A 295 8.46 -4.36 13.29
CA LEU A 295 7.72 -5.62 13.15
C LEU A 295 6.35 -5.58 13.84
N LEU A 296 6.24 -4.96 15.00
CA LEU A 296 4.94 -4.79 15.66
C LEU A 296 3.99 -3.89 14.84
N ASP A 297 4.52 -2.88 14.15
CA ASP A 297 3.74 -2.00 13.27
C ASP A 297 3.32 -2.70 11.97
N GLU A 298 4.11 -3.66 11.48
CA GLU A 298 3.79 -4.41 10.25
C GLU A 298 2.44 -5.13 10.33
N SER A 299 2.00 -5.51 11.55
CA SER A 299 0.66 -6.05 11.79
C SER A 299 -0.47 -5.12 11.36
N GLU A 300 -0.23 -3.78 11.32
CA GLU A 300 -1.19 -2.80 10.81
C GLU A 300 -1.38 -2.91 9.31
N LYS A 301 -0.30 -3.20 8.56
CA LYS A 301 -0.37 -3.33 7.10
C LYS A 301 -1.10 -4.62 6.72
N ALA A 302 -0.71 -5.73 7.33
CA ALA A 302 -1.42 -7.01 7.17
C ALA A 302 -2.92 -6.86 7.49
N PHE A 303 -3.26 -6.14 8.57
CA PHE A 303 -4.64 -5.77 8.88
C PHE A 303 -5.30 -4.97 7.77
N ALA A 304 -4.62 -3.94 7.25
CA ALA A 304 -5.16 -3.05 6.23
C ALA A 304 -5.47 -3.82 4.94
N ASP A 305 -4.57 -4.70 4.53
CA ASP A 305 -4.73 -5.53 3.34
C ASP A 305 -5.89 -6.51 3.49
N ILE A 306 -5.94 -7.27 4.59
CA ILE A 306 -7.01 -8.24 4.85
C ILE A 306 -8.36 -7.52 4.93
N HIS A 307 -8.44 -6.37 5.62
CA HIS A 307 -9.69 -5.62 5.76
C HIS A 307 -10.16 -5.05 4.42
N SER A 308 -9.27 -4.42 3.64
CA SER A 308 -9.63 -3.85 2.33
C SER A 308 -9.92 -4.94 1.28
N ALA A 309 -9.28 -6.11 1.38
CA ALA A 309 -9.65 -7.28 0.60
C ALA A 309 -11.09 -7.73 0.91
N ALA A 310 -11.47 -7.76 2.19
CA ALA A 310 -12.83 -8.08 2.61
C ALA A 310 -13.86 -7.05 2.11
N VAL A 311 -13.52 -5.75 2.18
CA VAL A 311 -14.35 -4.65 1.64
C VAL A 311 -14.53 -4.79 0.12
N SER A 312 -13.45 -5.09 -0.60
CA SER A 312 -13.48 -5.32 -2.07
C SER A 312 -14.32 -6.55 -2.43
N SER A 313 -14.19 -7.63 -1.67
CA SER A 313 -14.99 -8.85 -1.83
C SER A 313 -16.47 -8.63 -1.59
N GLY A 314 -16.84 -7.69 -0.70
CA GLY A 314 -18.22 -7.32 -0.42
C GLY A 314 -18.96 -6.68 -1.62
N ILE A 315 -18.25 -6.31 -2.70
CA ILE A 315 -18.84 -5.88 -3.96
C ILE A 315 -19.24 -7.08 -4.84
N LEU A 316 -18.52 -8.19 -4.66
CA LEU A 316 -18.72 -9.42 -5.44
C LEU A 316 -19.64 -10.40 -4.72
N LEU A 317 -19.58 -10.44 -3.38
CA LEU A 317 -20.28 -11.41 -2.54
C LEU A 317 -21.16 -10.69 -1.51
N PRO A 318 -22.45 -11.06 -1.35
CA PRO A 318 -23.38 -10.45 -0.40
C PRO A 318 -23.17 -10.99 1.03
N LEU A 319 -21.92 -10.98 1.52
CA LEU A 319 -21.55 -11.44 2.86
C LEU A 319 -21.13 -10.27 3.75
N LYS A 320 -21.19 -10.45 5.05
CA LYS A 320 -20.69 -9.45 6.02
C LYS A 320 -19.17 -9.34 5.92
N VAL A 321 -18.66 -8.10 6.01
CA VAL A 321 -17.21 -7.81 5.89
C VAL A 321 -16.40 -8.57 6.92
N GLU A 322 -16.93 -8.77 8.12
CA GLU A 322 -16.25 -9.50 9.20
C GLU A 322 -15.99 -10.97 8.85
N TRP A 323 -16.95 -11.64 8.20
CA TRP A 323 -16.78 -13.02 7.74
C TRP A 323 -15.82 -13.12 6.56
N LEU A 324 -15.87 -12.14 5.66
CA LEU A 324 -14.92 -12.06 4.54
C LEU A 324 -13.51 -11.80 5.07
N ALA A 325 -13.33 -10.89 6.05
CA ALA A 325 -12.04 -10.63 6.68
C ALA A 325 -11.46 -11.87 7.37
N LEU A 326 -12.32 -12.64 8.08
CA LEU A 326 -11.90 -13.89 8.69
C LEU A 326 -11.41 -14.90 7.64
N ALA A 327 -12.20 -15.12 6.59
CA ALA A 327 -11.84 -16.06 5.52
C ALA A 327 -10.54 -15.65 4.82
N ILE A 328 -10.39 -14.36 4.48
CA ILE A 328 -9.21 -13.81 3.81
C ILE A 328 -7.98 -13.91 4.72
N GLY A 329 -8.10 -13.58 6.01
CA GLY A 329 -7.00 -13.71 6.96
C GLY A 329 -6.50 -15.15 7.09
N VAL A 330 -7.41 -16.13 7.10
CA VAL A 330 -7.05 -17.55 7.05
C VAL A 330 -6.32 -17.88 5.74
N ILE A 331 -6.80 -17.41 4.60
CA ILE A 331 -6.15 -17.62 3.29
C ILE A 331 -4.75 -17.00 3.27
N CYS A 332 -4.58 -15.76 3.72
CA CYS A 332 -3.26 -15.10 3.81
C CYS A 332 -2.30 -15.90 4.70
N THR A 333 -2.79 -16.39 5.86
CA THR A 333 -1.99 -17.21 6.78
C THR A 333 -1.56 -18.53 6.15
N LEU A 334 -2.46 -19.20 5.42
CA LEU A 334 -2.15 -20.43 4.70
C LEU A 334 -1.15 -20.20 3.57
N ILE A 335 -1.29 -19.11 2.79
CA ILE A 335 -0.32 -18.75 1.76
C ILE A 335 1.04 -18.48 2.41
N ALA A 336 1.08 -17.70 3.50
CA ALA A 336 2.30 -17.39 4.21
C ALA A 336 3.01 -18.64 4.78
N TRP A 337 2.28 -19.72 5.01
CA TRP A 337 2.86 -20.99 5.47
C TRP A 337 3.69 -21.68 4.39
N PHE A 338 3.33 -21.54 3.11
CA PHE A 338 3.91 -22.30 2.00
C PHE A 338 4.66 -21.44 0.99
N ALA A 339 4.38 -20.13 0.88
CA ALA A 339 4.97 -19.26 -0.13
C ALA A 339 6.34 -18.70 0.27
N PRO A 340 7.28 -18.59 -0.69
CA PRO A 340 8.56 -17.91 -0.50
C PRO A 340 8.45 -16.41 -0.75
N LEU A 341 9.32 -15.62 -0.10
CA LEU A 341 9.37 -14.15 -0.26
C LEU A 341 10.00 -13.69 -1.59
N GLU A 342 10.69 -14.57 -2.29
CA GLU A 342 11.51 -14.26 -3.48
C GLU A 342 10.73 -13.72 -4.68
N GLN A 343 9.40 -13.88 -4.70
CA GLN A 343 8.54 -13.40 -5.80
C GLN A 343 8.05 -11.95 -5.61
N TYR A 344 8.51 -11.25 -4.58
CA TYR A 344 8.02 -9.93 -4.18
C TYR A 344 8.15 -8.87 -5.28
N GLU A 345 9.33 -8.75 -5.91
CA GLU A 345 9.57 -7.73 -6.95
C GLU A 345 8.63 -7.92 -8.16
N GLY A 346 8.52 -9.15 -8.66
CA GLY A 346 7.64 -9.48 -9.78
C GLY A 346 6.17 -9.18 -9.46
N PHE A 347 5.77 -9.43 -8.23
CA PHE A 347 4.42 -9.12 -7.74
C PHE A 347 4.17 -7.60 -7.71
N LEU A 348 5.13 -6.81 -7.22
CA LEU A 348 5.05 -5.35 -7.16
C LEU A 348 4.87 -4.74 -8.57
N LEU A 349 5.67 -5.18 -9.54
CA LEU A 349 5.58 -4.71 -10.93
C LEU A 349 4.28 -5.16 -11.61
N LEU A 350 3.79 -6.37 -11.29
CA LEU A 350 2.50 -6.84 -11.78
C LEU A 350 1.37 -5.92 -11.33
N ILE A 351 1.34 -5.54 -10.06
CA ILE A 351 0.35 -4.60 -9.50
C ILE A 351 0.43 -3.26 -10.22
N GLY A 352 1.62 -2.70 -10.38
CA GLY A 352 1.86 -1.46 -11.11
C GLY A 352 1.28 -1.50 -12.53
N SER A 353 1.44 -2.63 -13.22
CA SER A 353 0.96 -2.81 -14.61
C SER A 353 -0.55 -2.72 -14.78
N VAL A 354 -1.30 -3.03 -13.74
CA VAL A 354 -2.79 -3.06 -13.75
C VAL A 354 -3.37 -1.79 -13.14
N PHE A 355 -2.89 -1.40 -11.96
CA PHE A 355 -3.53 -0.32 -11.19
C PHE A 355 -3.04 1.07 -11.58
N ALA A 356 -1.81 1.25 -12.05
CA ALA A 356 -1.38 2.56 -12.54
C ALA A 356 -2.25 3.05 -13.72
N PRO A 357 -2.46 2.27 -14.79
CA PRO A 357 -3.38 2.66 -15.87
C PRO A 357 -4.83 2.82 -15.40
N LEU A 358 -5.31 1.96 -14.50
CA LEU A 358 -6.66 2.07 -13.94
C LEU A 358 -6.88 3.43 -13.29
N PHE A 359 -5.94 3.84 -12.44
CA PHE A 359 -6.05 5.13 -11.74
C PHE A 359 -5.76 6.31 -12.67
N GLY A 360 -5.04 6.15 -13.77
CA GLY A 360 -4.99 7.13 -14.87
C GLY A 360 -6.40 7.44 -15.40
N VAL A 361 -7.20 6.39 -15.65
CA VAL A 361 -8.62 6.53 -16.06
C VAL A 361 -9.46 7.20 -14.97
N VAL A 362 -9.38 6.71 -13.74
CA VAL A 362 -10.22 7.15 -12.61
C VAL A 362 -9.95 8.60 -12.23
N LEU A 363 -8.68 9.00 -12.15
CA LEU A 363 -8.30 10.39 -11.80
C LEU A 363 -8.77 11.37 -12.88
N VAL A 364 -8.60 11.03 -14.16
CA VAL A 364 -9.10 11.86 -15.27
C VAL A 364 -10.62 11.96 -15.25
N ASP A 365 -11.32 10.86 -15.02
CA ASP A 365 -12.79 10.84 -14.94
C ASP A 365 -13.31 11.74 -13.80
N HIS A 366 -12.69 11.65 -12.63
CA HIS A 366 -13.13 12.42 -11.45
C HIS A 366 -12.77 13.90 -11.53
N PHE A 367 -11.49 14.22 -11.81
CA PHE A 367 -11.00 15.60 -11.71
C PHE A 367 -11.16 16.40 -12.99
N VAL A 368 -11.00 15.78 -14.18
CA VAL A 368 -11.04 16.47 -15.46
C VAL A 368 -12.44 16.42 -16.09
N LEU A 369 -13.03 15.23 -16.16
CA LEU A 369 -14.40 15.07 -16.69
C LEU A 369 -15.48 15.40 -15.66
N ARG A 370 -15.08 15.67 -14.41
CA ARG A 370 -15.92 16.14 -13.29
C ARG A 370 -17.13 15.24 -12.99
N ARG A 371 -16.99 13.94 -13.10
CA ARG A 371 -18.03 12.95 -12.77
C ARG A 371 -18.03 12.67 -11.29
N ARG A 372 -18.51 13.63 -10.50
CA ARG A 372 -18.57 13.56 -9.03
C ARG A 372 -19.75 12.71 -8.55
N ALA A 373 -19.78 12.42 -7.25
CA ALA A 373 -20.71 11.53 -6.56
C ALA A 373 -22.22 11.85 -6.72
N SER A 374 -22.56 13.06 -7.15
CA SER A 374 -23.94 13.41 -7.50
C SER A 374 -24.41 12.78 -8.83
N ALA A 375 -23.50 12.22 -9.61
CA ALA A 375 -23.84 11.49 -10.83
C ALA A 375 -24.34 10.09 -10.45
N VAL A 376 -25.49 9.72 -10.97
CA VAL A 376 -26.05 8.37 -10.92
C VAL A 376 -25.00 7.39 -11.45
N ILE A 377 -24.74 6.29 -10.69
CA ILE A 377 -23.84 5.24 -11.16
C ILE A 377 -24.33 4.74 -12.52
N PRO A 378 -23.50 4.81 -13.57
CA PRO A 378 -23.92 4.36 -14.90
C PRO A 378 -24.24 2.88 -14.87
N HIS A 379 -25.40 2.51 -15.41
CA HIS A 379 -25.80 1.10 -15.50
C HIS A 379 -24.97 0.36 -16.55
N GLY A 380 -24.59 -0.86 -16.26
CA GLY A 380 -23.83 -1.72 -17.19
C GLY A 380 -22.34 -1.44 -17.22
N LEU A 381 -21.74 -1.57 -18.40
CA LEU A 381 -20.31 -1.37 -18.66
C LEU A 381 -20.06 -0.04 -19.37
N ARG A 382 -19.03 0.68 -18.96
CA ARG A 382 -18.53 1.85 -19.66
C ARG A 382 -17.35 1.46 -20.54
N TRP A 383 -17.66 0.98 -21.74
CA TRP A 383 -16.67 0.45 -22.68
C TRP A 383 -15.52 1.40 -22.98
N GLY A 384 -15.80 2.71 -23.14
CA GLY A 384 -14.74 3.71 -23.36
C GLY A 384 -13.70 3.74 -22.25
N SER A 385 -14.13 3.68 -20.98
CA SER A 385 -13.25 3.65 -19.82
C SER A 385 -12.50 2.32 -19.69
N LEU A 386 -13.15 1.20 -20.01
CA LEU A 386 -12.52 -0.12 -20.00
C LEU A 386 -11.46 -0.25 -21.09
N LEU A 387 -11.73 0.27 -22.31
CA LEU A 387 -10.76 0.30 -23.41
C LEU A 387 -9.57 1.22 -23.08
N ALA A 388 -9.82 2.36 -22.44
CA ALA A 388 -8.75 3.26 -21.99
C ALA A 388 -7.85 2.56 -20.96
N TRP A 389 -8.42 1.85 -20.01
CA TRP A 389 -7.67 1.05 -19.05
C TRP A 389 -6.87 -0.07 -19.72
N ALA A 390 -7.51 -0.89 -20.55
CA ALA A 390 -6.85 -1.96 -21.29
C ALA A 390 -5.70 -1.45 -22.16
N GLY A 391 -5.90 -0.30 -22.85
CA GLY A 391 -4.85 0.36 -23.64
C GLY A 391 -3.65 0.73 -22.79
N GLY A 392 -3.85 1.28 -21.58
CA GLY A 392 -2.78 1.59 -20.65
C GLY A 392 -2.03 0.34 -20.16
N VAL A 393 -2.75 -0.76 -19.87
CA VAL A 393 -2.13 -2.05 -19.49
C VAL A 393 -1.26 -2.58 -20.63
N VAL A 394 -1.74 -2.53 -21.87
CA VAL A 394 -0.96 -2.94 -23.05
C VAL A 394 0.32 -2.10 -23.18
N VAL A 395 0.22 -0.78 -23.03
CA VAL A 395 1.39 0.12 -23.08
C VAL A 395 2.39 -0.22 -21.99
N TYR A 396 1.93 -0.47 -20.75
CA TYR A 396 2.81 -0.90 -19.66
C TYR A 396 3.59 -2.16 -20.05
N ARG A 397 2.89 -3.19 -20.53
CA ARG A 397 3.49 -4.48 -20.89
C ARG A 397 4.49 -4.35 -22.05
N LEU A 398 4.15 -3.56 -23.05
CA LEU A 398 5.05 -3.31 -24.18
C LEU A 398 6.32 -2.59 -23.73
N LEU A 399 6.20 -1.53 -22.92
CA LEU A 399 7.36 -0.79 -22.42
C LEU A 399 8.23 -1.67 -21.51
N ALA A 400 7.64 -2.38 -20.56
CA ALA A 400 8.38 -3.27 -19.67
C ALA A 400 9.12 -4.41 -20.42
N SER A 401 8.55 -4.87 -21.56
CA SER A 401 9.17 -5.96 -22.33
C SER A 401 10.21 -5.51 -23.35
N TYR A 402 9.97 -4.38 -24.01
CA TYR A 402 10.80 -3.95 -25.15
C TYR A 402 11.67 -2.73 -24.87
N LEU A 403 11.30 -1.92 -23.86
CA LEU A 403 12.00 -0.67 -23.53
C LEU A 403 12.09 -0.49 -21.98
N PRO A 404 12.66 -1.46 -21.25
CA PRO A 404 12.67 -1.44 -19.78
C PRO A 404 13.35 -0.17 -19.22
N ASP A 405 14.36 0.36 -19.92
CA ASP A 405 15.09 1.56 -19.48
C ASP A 405 14.30 2.86 -19.55
N VAL A 406 13.13 2.86 -20.16
CA VAL A 406 12.25 4.05 -20.23
C VAL A 406 11.35 4.17 -18.98
N GLY A 407 11.12 3.05 -18.29
CA GLY A 407 10.09 2.91 -17.28
C GLY A 407 8.70 2.76 -17.89
N ALA A 408 7.82 2.05 -17.21
CA ALA A 408 6.51 1.70 -17.76
C ALA A 408 5.35 2.39 -17.05
N THR A 409 5.50 2.68 -15.77
CA THR A 409 4.40 3.08 -14.88
C THR A 409 3.77 4.42 -15.27
N LEU A 410 4.57 5.49 -15.37
CA LEU A 410 4.05 6.81 -15.72
C LEU A 410 3.55 6.90 -17.16
N PRO A 411 4.27 6.42 -18.18
CA PRO A 411 3.74 6.41 -19.54
C PRO A 411 2.40 5.69 -19.66
N ALA A 412 2.25 4.53 -19.04
CA ALA A 412 1.01 3.75 -19.05
C ALA A 412 -0.16 4.50 -18.37
N LEU A 413 0.10 5.13 -17.23
CA LEU A 413 -0.88 5.96 -16.53
C LEU A 413 -1.33 7.15 -17.39
N VAL A 414 -0.37 7.86 -18.01
CA VAL A 414 -0.64 9.03 -18.85
C VAL A 414 -1.43 8.63 -20.10
N VAL A 415 -1.04 7.55 -20.78
CA VAL A 415 -1.76 7.04 -21.95
C VAL A 415 -3.18 6.62 -21.58
N ALA A 416 -3.38 5.89 -20.48
CA ALA A 416 -4.70 5.52 -20.03
C ALA A 416 -5.57 6.75 -19.72
N GLY A 417 -4.99 7.78 -19.08
CA GLY A 417 -5.66 9.05 -18.82
C GLY A 417 -6.03 9.80 -20.12
N ALA A 418 -5.11 9.86 -21.10
CA ALA A 418 -5.36 10.48 -22.40
C ALA A 418 -6.47 9.74 -23.18
N LEU A 419 -6.41 8.41 -23.20
CA LEU A 419 -7.47 7.58 -23.79
C LEU A 419 -8.81 7.81 -23.09
N GLN A 420 -8.83 7.99 -21.77
CA GLN A 420 -10.05 8.32 -21.03
C GLN A 420 -10.65 9.67 -21.43
N LEU A 421 -9.83 10.68 -21.70
CA LEU A 421 -10.32 11.96 -22.25
C LEU A 421 -11.01 11.80 -23.58
N MET A 422 -10.48 10.93 -24.44
CA MET A 422 -11.00 10.68 -25.79
C MET A 422 -12.21 9.75 -25.80
N LEU A 423 -12.12 8.63 -25.10
CA LEU A 423 -13.08 7.52 -25.18
C LEU A 423 -14.12 7.55 -24.04
N GLY A 424 -13.84 8.23 -22.94
CA GLY A 424 -14.67 8.21 -21.73
C GLY A 424 -16.10 8.73 -21.94
N ARG A 425 -16.38 9.43 -23.03
CA ARG A 425 -17.72 9.87 -23.43
C ARG A 425 -18.51 8.81 -24.23
N ILE A 426 -17.82 7.79 -24.76
CA ILE A 426 -18.45 6.70 -25.53
C ILE A 426 -19.24 5.82 -24.58
N GLY A 427 -20.50 5.58 -24.91
CA GLY A 427 -21.42 4.73 -24.10
C GLY A 427 -22.01 5.42 -22.86
N ALA A 428 -21.70 6.70 -22.61
CA ALA A 428 -22.42 7.48 -21.63
C ALA A 428 -23.82 7.83 -22.20
N LYS A 429 -24.81 6.94 -22.01
CA LYS A 429 -26.21 7.30 -22.25
C LYS A 429 -26.53 8.47 -21.32
N ALA A 430 -27.13 9.54 -21.87
CA ALA A 430 -27.71 10.60 -21.07
C ALA A 430 -28.67 9.98 -20.04
N PRO A 431 -28.73 10.49 -18.78
CA PRO A 431 -29.77 10.03 -17.88
C PRO A 431 -31.11 10.25 -18.58
N ALA A 432 -31.94 9.17 -18.63
CA ALA A 432 -33.29 9.33 -19.06
C ALA A 432 -33.91 10.42 -18.18
N SER A 433 -34.36 11.50 -18.80
CA SER A 433 -35.09 12.56 -18.14
C SER A 433 -36.32 11.94 -17.48
N ALA A 434 -36.30 11.88 -16.13
CA ALA A 434 -37.48 11.54 -15.33
C ALA A 434 -38.36 12.82 -15.18
#